data_982614a7852e684833c9375d6c54abf6
#
_entry.id   982614a7852e684833c9375d6c54abf6
#
_cell.length_a   1.000
_cell.length_b   1.000
_cell.length_c   1.000
_cell.angle_alpha   90.00
_cell.angle_beta   90.00
_cell.angle_gamma   90.00
#
_symmetry.space_group_name_H-M   'P 1'
#
loop_
_entity.id
_entity.type
_entity.pdbx_description
1 polymer ?
#
loop_
_entity_poly.entity_id
_entity_poly.type
_entity_poly.pdbx_seq_one_letter_code
_entity_poly.pdbx_strand_id
1 'polypeptide(L)'
;MTKSELIAKLAGRFPQLVAKDADYAVKMILDAMTSALTRGDRIEIRGFGSFALNYRPPRIGRNPKSGEKVQVPEKYVPHFKAGKELRERVDQLGLSLIHI
;
A
#
# COMPACT_ATOMS: atom_id res chain seq x y z
N MET A 1 -8.41 -7.03 3.82
CA MET A 1 -8.71 -6.07 4.92
C MET A 1 -9.01 -4.70 4.33
N THR A 2 -10.15 -4.13 4.68
CA THR A 2 -10.56 -2.81 4.25
C THR A 2 -10.13 -1.75 5.27
N LYS A 3 -10.23 -0.47 4.87
CA LYS A 3 -9.97 0.63 5.80
C LYS A 3 -10.90 0.58 7.01
N SER A 4 -12.18 0.26 6.80
CA SER A 4 -13.16 0.12 7.89
C SER A 4 -12.78 -0.99 8.85
N GLU A 5 -12.31 -2.11 8.34
CA GLU A 5 -11.85 -3.22 9.18
C GLU A 5 -10.59 -2.87 9.96
N LEU A 6 -9.68 -2.11 9.36
CA LEU A 6 -8.48 -1.63 10.05
C LEU A 6 -8.86 -0.70 11.21
N ILE A 7 -9.80 0.22 10.98
CA ILE A 7 -10.31 1.11 12.02
C ILE A 7 -10.94 0.30 13.18
N ALA A 8 -11.74 -0.70 12.83
CA ALA A 8 -12.38 -1.56 13.83
C ALA A 8 -11.35 -2.34 14.65
N LYS A 9 -10.30 -2.84 14.01
CA LYS A 9 -9.22 -3.55 14.73
C LYS A 9 -8.46 -2.63 15.66
N LEU A 10 -8.21 -1.39 15.26
CA LEU A 10 -7.57 -0.40 16.13
C LEU A 10 -8.43 -0.10 17.35
N ALA A 11 -9.71 0.15 17.13
CA ALA A 11 -10.66 0.41 18.21
C ALA A 11 -10.77 -0.77 19.18
N GLY A 12 -10.73 -2.00 18.64
CA GLY A 12 -10.77 -3.22 19.44
C GLY A 12 -9.54 -3.42 20.31
N ARG A 13 -8.37 -3.04 19.82
CA ARG A 13 -7.12 -3.15 20.57
C ARG A 13 -6.94 -2.07 21.63
N PHE A 14 -7.57 -0.93 21.44
CA PHE A 14 -7.43 0.23 22.32
C PHE A 14 -8.82 0.67 22.78
N PRO A 15 -9.44 -0.09 23.74
CA PRO A 15 -10.80 0.21 24.18
C PRO A 15 -10.99 1.60 24.78
N GLN A 16 -9.88 2.23 25.23
CA GLN A 16 -9.91 3.60 25.75
C GLN A 16 -10.11 4.64 24.65
N LEU A 17 -9.90 4.27 23.37
CA LEU A 17 -10.19 5.16 22.25
C LEU A 17 -11.65 5.03 21.86
N VAL A 18 -12.33 6.18 21.74
CA VAL A 18 -13.66 6.16 21.15
C VAL A 18 -13.54 5.88 19.65
N ALA A 19 -14.59 5.29 19.06
CA ALA A 19 -14.57 4.90 17.64
C ALA A 19 -14.19 6.06 16.71
N LYS A 20 -14.65 7.26 17.03
CA LYS A 20 -14.33 8.47 16.27
C LYS A 20 -12.83 8.76 16.25
N ASP A 21 -12.15 8.55 17.39
CA ASP A 21 -10.71 8.80 17.49
C ASP A 21 -9.91 7.74 16.72
N ALA A 22 -10.35 6.48 16.76
CA ALA A 22 -9.73 5.42 15.98
C ALA A 22 -9.85 5.69 14.47
N ASP A 23 -11.03 6.11 14.03
CA ASP A 23 -11.27 6.51 12.64
C ASP A 23 -10.34 7.65 12.22
N TYR A 24 -10.27 8.69 13.05
CA TYR A 24 -9.41 9.85 12.80
C TYR A 24 -7.93 9.47 12.73
N ALA A 25 -7.47 8.61 13.64
CA ALA A 25 -6.07 8.19 13.69
C ALA A 25 -5.67 7.46 12.41
N VAL A 26 -6.48 6.52 11.94
CA VAL A 26 -6.21 5.78 10.70
C VAL A 26 -6.20 6.72 9.50
N LYS A 27 -7.17 7.61 9.40
CA LYS A 27 -7.24 8.58 8.30
C LYS A 27 -6.03 9.50 8.30
N MET A 28 -5.61 9.96 9.46
CA MET A 28 -4.44 10.85 9.59
C MET A 28 -3.17 10.16 9.11
N ILE A 29 -2.96 8.89 9.47
CA ILE A 29 -1.79 8.13 9.02
C ILE A 29 -1.80 7.97 7.50
N LEU A 30 -2.93 7.55 6.94
CA LEU A 30 -3.05 7.34 5.50
C LEU A 30 -2.88 8.66 4.72
N ASP A 31 -3.42 9.76 5.24
CA ASP A 31 -3.26 11.08 4.62
C ASP A 31 -1.80 11.54 4.65
N ALA A 32 -1.09 11.30 5.75
CA ALA A 32 0.31 11.63 5.86
C ALA A 32 1.15 10.86 4.83
N MET A 33 0.85 9.58 4.65
CA MET A 33 1.52 8.75 3.66
C MET A 33 1.20 9.21 2.24
N THR A 34 -0.05 9.51 1.96
CA THR A 34 -0.48 10.04 0.66
C THR A 34 0.24 11.34 0.35
N SER A 35 0.31 12.25 1.30
CA SER A 35 0.98 13.54 1.12
C SER A 35 2.48 13.37 0.86
N ALA A 36 3.14 12.46 1.58
CA ALA A 36 4.55 12.18 1.38
C ALA A 36 4.82 11.69 -0.05
N LEU A 37 4.05 10.70 -0.51
CA LEU A 37 4.21 10.15 -1.86
C LEU A 37 3.86 11.17 -2.94
N THR A 38 2.87 12.01 -2.70
CA THR A 38 2.50 13.07 -3.64
C THR A 38 3.62 14.09 -3.83
N ARG A 39 4.44 14.31 -2.81
CA ARG A 39 5.63 15.16 -2.91
C ARG A 39 6.84 14.45 -3.50
N GLY A 40 6.75 13.16 -3.78
CA GLY A 40 7.86 12.36 -4.27
C GLY A 40 8.76 11.81 -3.17
N ASP A 41 8.35 11.89 -1.92
CA ASP A 41 9.13 11.38 -0.79
C ASP A 41 9.00 9.86 -0.67
N ARG A 42 10.06 9.24 -0.20
CA ARG A 42 10.07 7.83 0.15
C ARG A 42 9.56 7.66 1.59
N ILE A 43 8.81 6.60 1.83
CA ILE A 43 8.35 6.24 3.18
C ILE A 43 9.07 4.97 3.60
N GLU A 44 9.76 5.01 4.73
CA GLU A 44 10.39 3.83 5.31
C GLU A 44 9.78 3.54 6.67
N ILE A 45 9.23 2.33 6.82
CA ILE A 45 8.67 1.87 8.09
C ILE A 45 9.50 0.65 8.50
N ARG A 46 10.40 0.86 9.46
CA ARG A 46 11.31 -0.19 9.92
C ARG A 46 10.51 -1.42 10.41
N GLY A 47 10.90 -2.59 9.95
CA GLY A 47 10.23 -3.84 10.30
C GLY A 47 9.03 -4.16 9.42
N PHE A 48 8.58 -3.22 8.62
CA PHE A 48 7.41 -3.41 7.75
C PHE A 48 7.79 -3.37 6.27
N GLY A 49 8.32 -2.24 5.81
CA GLY A 49 8.70 -2.09 4.41
C GLY A 49 8.84 -0.63 4.02
N SER A 50 8.96 -0.41 2.72
CA SER A 50 9.12 0.93 2.18
C SER A 50 8.19 1.16 0.99
N PHE A 51 7.74 2.41 0.86
CA PHE A 51 6.98 2.89 -0.30
C PHE A 51 7.84 3.90 -1.04
N ALA A 52 7.91 3.77 -2.35
CA ALA A 52 8.61 4.71 -3.22
C ALA A 52 7.86 4.82 -4.53
N LEU A 53 8.16 5.85 -5.28
CA LEU A 53 7.57 6.03 -6.61
C LEU A 53 8.46 5.39 -7.67
N ASN A 54 7.85 4.63 -8.57
CA ASN A 54 8.50 4.09 -9.75
C ASN A 54 8.06 4.91 -10.96
N TYR A 55 9.04 5.40 -11.71
CA TYR A 55 8.78 6.10 -12.95
C TYR A 55 8.45 5.11 -14.06
N ARG A 56 7.37 5.38 -14.77
CA ARG A 56 6.96 4.64 -15.97
C ARG A 56 7.09 5.56 -17.16
N PRO A 57 8.02 5.29 -18.10
CA PRO A 57 8.19 6.15 -19.28
C PRO A 57 6.96 6.09 -20.18
N PRO A 58 6.77 7.08 -21.03
CA PRO A 58 5.68 7.04 -22.02
C PRO A 58 5.90 5.85 -22.97
N ARG A 59 4.82 5.24 -23.40
CA ARG A 59 4.87 4.10 -24.30
C ARG A 59 3.68 4.11 -25.25
N ILE A 60 3.78 3.28 -26.29
CA ILE A 60 2.66 3.07 -27.18
C ILE A 60 1.99 1.75 -26.80
N GLY A 61 0.70 1.84 -26.42
CA GLY A 61 -0.13 0.67 -26.15
C GLY A 61 -1.11 0.43 -27.29
N ARG A 62 -1.91 -0.62 -27.15
CA ARG A 62 -2.99 -0.91 -28.08
C ARG A 62 -4.32 -0.98 -27.34
N ASN A 63 -5.34 -0.39 -27.93
CA ASN A 63 -6.69 -0.52 -27.44
C ASN A 63 -7.16 -1.96 -27.67
N PRO A 64 -7.51 -2.73 -26.61
CA PRO A 64 -7.91 -4.11 -26.77
C PRO A 64 -9.22 -4.30 -27.57
N LYS A 65 -10.05 -3.26 -27.67
CA LYS A 65 -11.32 -3.32 -28.40
C LYS A 65 -11.18 -3.03 -29.89
N SER A 66 -10.32 -2.07 -30.25
CA SER A 66 -10.17 -1.62 -31.64
C SER A 66 -8.84 -2.02 -32.27
N GLY A 67 -7.86 -2.40 -31.49
CA GLY A 67 -6.51 -2.69 -31.96
C GLY A 67 -5.71 -1.45 -32.33
N GLU A 68 -6.27 -0.26 -32.15
CA GLU A 68 -5.60 0.99 -32.47
C GLU A 68 -4.43 1.28 -31.50
N LYS A 69 -3.37 1.92 -32.03
CA LYS A 69 -2.27 2.38 -31.22
C LYS A 69 -2.70 3.58 -30.40
N VAL A 70 -2.40 3.55 -29.11
CA VAL A 70 -2.72 4.62 -28.18
C VAL A 70 -1.45 5.06 -27.48
N GLN A 71 -1.20 6.36 -27.42
CA GLN A 71 -0.09 6.87 -26.62
C GLN A 71 -0.44 6.84 -25.14
N VAL A 72 0.37 6.15 -24.36
CA VAL A 72 0.26 6.11 -22.90
C VAL A 72 1.28 7.08 -22.34
N PRO A 73 0.85 8.16 -21.65
CA PRO A 73 1.78 9.15 -21.10
C PRO A 73 2.63 8.57 -19.98
N GLU A 74 3.74 9.24 -19.70
CA GLU A 74 4.57 8.92 -18.53
C GLU A 74 3.75 9.07 -17.24
N LYS A 75 4.13 8.28 -16.22
CA LYS A 75 3.49 8.39 -14.91
C LYS A 75 4.40 7.87 -13.82
N TYR A 76 4.09 8.25 -12.59
CA TYR A 76 4.73 7.69 -11.40
C TYR A 76 3.74 6.77 -10.70
N VAL A 77 4.21 5.59 -10.32
CA VAL A 77 3.39 4.57 -9.69
C VAL A 77 3.94 4.28 -8.29
N PRO A 78 3.12 4.34 -7.25
CA PRO A 78 3.56 3.92 -5.92
C PRO A 78 3.92 2.44 -5.94
N HIS A 79 5.06 2.10 -5.32
CA HIS A 79 5.52 0.73 -5.20
C HIS A 79 5.88 0.44 -3.76
N PHE A 80 5.39 -0.69 -3.25
CA PHE A 80 5.71 -1.15 -1.91
C PHE A 80 6.71 -2.30 -1.98
N LYS A 81 7.78 -2.20 -1.19
CA LYS A 81 8.74 -3.28 -1.02
C LYS A 81 8.69 -3.72 0.44
N ALA A 82 8.33 -4.98 0.66
CA ALA A 82 8.28 -5.55 2.01
C ALA A 82 9.68 -5.60 2.63
N GLY A 83 9.76 -5.29 3.91
CA GLY A 83 10.99 -5.45 4.68
C GLY A 83 11.22 -6.92 5.04
N LYS A 84 12.41 -7.21 5.57
CA LYS A 84 12.81 -8.58 5.90
C LYS A 84 11.83 -9.27 6.85
N GLU A 85 11.45 -8.60 7.91
CA GLU A 85 10.56 -9.17 8.93
C GLU A 85 9.19 -9.54 8.35
N LEU A 86 8.61 -8.63 7.56
CA LEU A 86 7.32 -8.90 6.93
C LEU A 86 7.42 -10.05 5.93
N ARG A 87 8.48 -10.08 5.12
CA ARG A 87 8.70 -11.16 4.16
C ARG A 87 8.80 -12.52 4.84
N GLU A 88 9.55 -12.60 5.94
CA GLU A 88 9.72 -13.85 6.69
C GLU A 88 8.39 -14.33 7.26
N ARG A 89 7.58 -13.45 7.77
CA ARG A 89 6.27 -13.81 8.33
C ARG A 89 5.31 -14.30 7.25
N VAL A 90 5.34 -13.71 6.08
CA VAL A 90 4.53 -14.15 4.94
C VAL A 90 5.05 -15.49 4.39
N ASP A 91 6.36 -15.68 4.35
CA ASP A 91 6.96 -16.96 3.93
C ASP A 91 6.54 -18.12 4.83
N GLN A 92 6.37 -17.89 6.13
CA GLN A 92 5.86 -18.89 7.07
C GLN A 92 4.45 -19.36 6.69
N LEU A 93 3.61 -18.46 6.19
CA LEU A 93 2.29 -18.83 5.69
C LEU A 93 2.41 -19.77 4.49
N GLY A 94 3.33 -19.50 3.57
CA GLY A 94 3.59 -20.33 2.41
C GLY A 94 4.04 -21.73 2.79
N LEU A 95 4.94 -21.84 3.78
CA LEU A 95 5.40 -23.11 4.32
C LEU A 95 4.27 -23.92 4.96
N SER A 96 3.39 -23.27 5.72
CA SER A 96 2.23 -23.91 6.32
C SER A 96 1.28 -24.46 5.27
N LEU A 97 1.07 -23.75 4.17
CA LEU A 97 0.21 -24.18 3.09
C LEU A 97 0.79 -25.36 2.31
N ILE A 98 2.12 -25.42 2.16
CA ILE A 98 2.81 -26.51 1.48
C ILE A 98 2.74 -27.82 2.27
N HIS A 99 2.72 -27.74 3.59
CA HIS A 99 2.72 -28.90 4.46
C HIS A 99 1.32 -29.43 4.80
N ILE A 100 0.30 -28.83 4.25
CA ILE A 100 -1.06 -29.31 4.33
C ILE A 100 -1.31 -30.34 3.22
#